data_334a7fe09d3b0531c95285ec0cf11e07
#
_entry.id   334a7fe09d3b0531c95285ec0cf11e07
#
_cell.length_a   1.000
_cell.length_b   1.000
_cell.length_c   1.000
_cell.angle_alpha   90.00
_cell.angle_beta   90.00
_cell.angle_gamma   90.00
#
_symmetry.space_group_name_H-M   'P 1'
#
loop_
_entity.id
_entity.type
_entity.pdbx_description
1 polymer ?
#
loop_
_entity_poly.entity_id
_entity_poly.type
_entity_poly.pdbx_seq_one_letter_code
_entity_poly.pdbx_strand_id
1 'polypeptide(L)'
;MDSRIRYLSLVSEQPEKLAQFYTTHFSMRELGRSDGNVALSDGFYNISIVKPHPGAEELGISHFGIEIDDIREIEARLEEFAPKADIQAEQGDLFHGEYRVFDPNGLAISLSTKHFNVPAGERGLPAIRHVALSCGKNEDVLNFTMNVFGFREPSTSRRIRERGTNNTRFAADGATALAILNYPVDSDMEAPPEGWTSRHHKGGVNHMGFLVNDIQGFMAKLPDGSVTKRPAVRPMTEFRVVDPEDNEIDISQHKGYEIDDGVWEHA
;
A
#
# COMPACT_ATOMS: atom_id res chain seq x y z
N MET A 1 -16.39 11.68 7.37
CA MET A 1 -15.31 10.75 7.73
C MET A 1 -14.18 10.94 6.74
N ASP A 2 -13.01 11.26 7.23
CA ASP A 2 -11.80 11.48 6.43
C ASP A 2 -10.80 10.34 6.75
N SER A 3 -10.88 9.26 5.97
CA SER A 3 -10.00 8.10 6.14
C SER A 3 -8.88 8.16 5.11
N ARG A 4 -7.63 7.99 5.54
CA ARG A 4 -6.44 8.11 4.69
C ARG A 4 -5.52 6.91 4.85
N ILE A 5 -5.04 6.34 3.76
CA ILE A 5 -3.96 5.35 3.84
C ILE A 5 -2.67 6.10 4.17
N ARG A 6 -2.06 5.78 5.31
CA ARG A 6 -0.88 6.51 5.80
C ARG A 6 0.24 5.63 6.35
N TYR A 7 0.08 4.33 6.28
CA TYR A 7 1.01 3.43 6.92
C TYR A 7 1.25 2.17 6.10
N LEU A 8 2.47 1.69 6.10
CA LEU A 8 2.89 0.40 5.58
C LEU A 8 3.80 -0.29 6.60
N SER A 9 3.62 -1.58 6.79
CA SER A 9 4.52 -2.42 7.56
C SER A 9 5.31 -3.34 6.63
N LEU A 10 6.63 -3.31 6.75
CA LEU A 10 7.56 -4.19 6.06
C LEU A 10 8.27 -5.09 7.06
N VAL A 11 8.23 -6.39 6.84
CA VAL A 11 9.00 -7.36 7.62
C VAL A 11 10.31 -7.64 6.91
N SER A 12 11.43 -7.45 7.60
CA SER A 12 12.79 -7.48 7.03
C SER A 12 13.77 -8.19 7.95
N GLU A 13 14.61 -9.06 7.39
CA GLU A 13 15.76 -9.62 8.12
C GLU A 13 16.88 -8.59 8.34
N GLN A 14 16.90 -7.53 7.51
CA GLN A 14 17.91 -6.48 7.53
C GLN A 14 17.28 -5.07 7.56
N PRO A 15 16.52 -4.69 8.62
CA PRO A 15 15.77 -3.44 8.64
C PRO A 15 16.61 -2.20 8.37
N GLU A 16 17.86 -2.19 8.83
CA GLU A 16 18.78 -1.07 8.64
C GLU A 16 19.19 -0.89 7.18
N LYS A 17 19.48 -1.98 6.48
CA LYS A 17 19.84 -1.94 5.06
C LYS A 17 18.65 -1.49 4.21
N LEU A 18 17.47 -1.97 4.56
CA LEU A 18 16.23 -1.59 3.88
C LEU A 18 15.90 -0.11 4.14
N ALA A 19 16.04 0.35 5.39
CA ALA A 19 15.87 1.76 5.74
C ALA A 19 16.88 2.66 5.00
N GLN A 20 18.13 2.24 4.89
CA GLN A 20 19.15 2.98 4.13
C GLN A 20 18.76 3.11 2.65
N PHE A 21 18.21 2.07 2.04
CA PHE A 21 17.75 2.12 0.66
C PHE A 21 16.67 3.19 0.47
N TYR A 22 15.63 3.19 1.30
CA TYR A 22 14.54 4.16 1.20
C TYR A 22 14.97 5.58 1.53
N THR A 23 15.84 5.78 2.51
CA THR A 23 16.35 7.12 2.84
C THR A 23 17.26 7.66 1.74
N THR A 24 18.10 6.81 1.13
CA THR A 24 19.04 7.21 0.08
C THR A 24 18.35 7.50 -1.25
N HIS A 25 17.44 6.63 -1.67
CA HIS A 25 16.89 6.68 -3.01
C HIS A 25 15.50 7.32 -3.09
N PHE A 26 14.70 7.23 -2.03
CA PHE A 26 13.32 7.73 -2.00
C PHE A 26 13.13 8.96 -1.11
N SER A 27 14.22 9.55 -0.62
CA SER A 27 14.21 10.74 0.24
C SER A 27 13.35 10.61 1.50
N MET A 28 13.08 9.39 1.94
CA MET A 28 12.35 9.16 3.18
C MET A 28 13.21 9.56 4.38
N ARG A 29 12.59 10.12 5.38
CA ARG A 29 13.24 10.52 6.63
C ARG A 29 13.03 9.46 7.69
N GLU A 30 14.11 9.14 8.41
CA GLU A 30 14.00 8.31 9.60
C GLU A 30 13.32 9.10 10.73
N LEU A 31 12.32 8.49 11.33
CA LEU A 31 11.55 9.07 12.45
C LEU A 31 12.00 8.52 13.80
N GLY A 32 12.47 7.28 13.84
CA GLY A 32 12.94 6.64 15.06
C GLY A 32 13.27 5.16 14.89
N ARG A 33 13.83 4.60 15.94
CA ARG A 33 14.21 3.19 16.05
C ARG A 33 13.81 2.61 17.39
N SER A 34 13.45 1.33 17.41
CA SER A 34 13.20 0.55 18.62
C SER A 34 13.50 -0.92 18.37
N ASP A 35 14.31 -1.54 19.20
CA ASP A 35 14.62 -2.98 19.17
C ASP A 35 15.10 -3.52 17.80
N GLY A 36 15.74 -2.62 17.02
CA GLY A 36 16.21 -2.92 15.67
C GLY A 36 15.14 -2.77 14.59
N ASN A 37 13.96 -2.26 14.91
CA ASN A 37 12.96 -1.79 13.98
C ASN A 37 13.24 -0.33 13.61
N VAL A 38 12.86 0.09 12.41
CA VAL A 38 13.09 1.45 11.90
C VAL A 38 11.80 2.00 11.32
N ALA A 39 11.45 3.22 11.70
CA ALA A 39 10.33 3.94 11.12
C ALA A 39 10.79 5.07 10.20
N LEU A 40 10.23 5.12 9.01
CA LEU A 40 10.51 6.10 7.96
C LEU A 40 9.25 6.87 7.58
N SER A 41 9.41 8.08 7.02
CA SER A 41 8.29 8.83 6.45
C SER A 41 8.71 9.67 5.23
N ASP A 42 7.80 9.79 4.28
CA ASP A 42 7.88 10.76 3.17
C ASP A 42 7.24 12.13 3.54
N GLY A 43 6.82 12.28 4.80
CA GLY A 43 6.11 13.45 5.33
C GLY A 43 4.59 13.27 5.42
N PHE A 44 4.06 12.22 4.80
CA PHE A 44 2.65 11.84 4.87
C PHE A 44 2.47 10.35 5.15
N TYR A 45 3.16 9.52 4.41
CA TYR A 45 3.21 8.07 4.59
C TYR A 45 4.31 7.66 5.55
N ASN A 46 4.01 6.65 6.34
CA ASN A 46 4.96 6.05 7.25
C ASN A 46 5.22 4.61 6.87
N ILE A 47 6.48 4.21 6.86
CA ILE A 47 6.90 2.83 6.69
C ILE A 47 7.55 2.38 7.99
N SER A 48 6.98 1.36 8.64
CA SER A 48 7.66 0.63 9.71
C SER A 48 8.35 -0.59 9.13
N ILE A 49 9.66 -0.66 9.28
CA ILE A 49 10.47 -1.81 8.89
C ILE A 49 10.75 -2.58 10.17
N VAL A 50 10.17 -3.76 10.30
CA VAL A 50 10.20 -4.55 11.53
C VAL A 50 10.92 -5.88 11.30
N LYS A 51 11.56 -6.39 12.34
CA LYS A 51 12.16 -7.72 12.32
C LYS A 51 11.08 -8.80 12.35
N PRO A 52 11.34 -9.96 11.74
CA PRO A 52 10.46 -11.11 11.88
C PRO A 52 10.32 -11.52 13.35
N HIS A 53 9.09 -11.79 13.79
CA HIS A 53 8.83 -12.38 15.11
C HIS A 53 8.67 -13.90 14.98
N PRO A 54 8.99 -14.69 16.01
CA PRO A 54 8.75 -16.14 15.99
C PRO A 54 7.26 -16.46 15.77
N GLY A 55 6.96 -17.16 14.68
CA GLY A 55 5.59 -17.51 14.29
C GLY A 55 4.84 -16.43 13.51
N ALA A 56 5.52 -15.38 13.11
CA ALA A 56 4.97 -14.22 12.43
C ALA A 56 5.23 -14.20 10.92
N GLU A 57 4.77 -13.17 10.38
CA GLU A 57 4.65 -12.67 9.02
C GLU A 57 5.82 -13.02 8.09
N GLU A 58 5.49 -13.30 6.86
CA GLU A 58 6.48 -13.49 5.80
C GLU A 58 7.23 -12.18 5.52
N LEU A 59 8.47 -12.29 5.05
CA LEU A 59 9.27 -11.14 4.62
C LEU A 59 8.56 -10.34 3.54
N GLY A 60 8.73 -9.03 3.59
CA GLY A 60 8.17 -8.08 2.64
C GLY A 60 7.08 -7.20 3.20
N ILE A 61 6.22 -6.63 2.34
CA ILE A 61 5.14 -5.76 2.79
C ILE A 61 4.05 -6.62 3.42
N SER A 62 3.89 -6.48 4.73
CA SER A 62 2.97 -7.28 5.53
C SER A 62 1.54 -6.76 5.42
N HIS A 63 1.34 -5.50 5.74
CA HIS A 63 0.02 -4.86 5.75
C HIS A 63 0.12 -3.35 5.56
N PHE A 64 -1.03 -2.70 5.38
CA PHE A 64 -1.14 -1.25 5.36
C PHE A 64 -2.02 -0.74 6.49
N GLY A 65 -2.02 0.58 6.68
CA GLY A 65 -2.83 1.19 7.72
C GLY A 65 -3.55 2.43 7.25
N ILE A 66 -4.72 2.66 7.86
CA ILE A 66 -5.62 3.76 7.58
C ILE A 66 -5.74 4.65 8.81
N GLU A 67 -5.43 5.92 8.63
CA GLU A 67 -5.79 6.96 9.59
C GLU A 67 -7.29 7.22 9.51
N ILE A 68 -7.93 7.33 10.66
CA ILE A 68 -9.36 7.53 10.81
C ILE A 68 -9.64 8.62 11.85
N ASP A 69 -10.78 9.30 11.74
CA ASP A 69 -11.16 10.34 12.70
C ASP A 69 -11.70 9.76 14.02
N ASP A 70 -12.59 8.76 13.96
CA ASP A 70 -13.24 8.16 15.12
C ASP A 70 -13.46 6.66 14.88
N ILE A 71 -12.97 5.85 15.80
CA ILE A 71 -13.15 4.39 15.76
C ILE A 71 -14.62 3.97 15.81
N ARG A 72 -15.48 4.71 16.51
CA ARG A 72 -16.91 4.40 16.63
C ARG A 72 -17.65 4.53 15.31
N GLU A 73 -17.20 5.41 14.40
CA GLU A 73 -17.74 5.48 13.05
C GLU A 73 -17.39 4.22 12.26
N ILE A 74 -16.17 3.71 12.40
CA ILE A 74 -15.75 2.46 11.79
C ILE A 74 -16.54 1.28 12.34
N GLU A 75 -16.71 1.19 13.67
CA GLU A 75 -17.53 0.15 14.31
C GLU A 75 -18.96 0.12 13.77
N ALA A 76 -19.61 1.28 13.68
CA ALA A 76 -20.97 1.40 13.14
C ALA A 76 -21.07 0.97 11.67
N ARG A 77 -20.06 1.32 10.85
CA ARG A 77 -20.03 0.92 9.43
C ARG A 77 -19.72 -0.57 9.26
N LEU A 78 -18.86 -1.14 10.12
CA LEU A 78 -18.62 -2.58 10.10
C LEU A 78 -19.89 -3.34 10.48
N GLU A 79 -20.64 -2.89 11.50
CA GLU A 79 -21.91 -3.50 11.86
C GLU A 79 -22.92 -3.48 10.69
N GLU A 80 -22.96 -2.39 9.93
CA GLU A 80 -23.87 -2.24 8.80
C GLU A 80 -23.43 -3.03 7.55
N PHE A 81 -22.15 -2.95 7.17
CA PHE A 81 -21.67 -3.41 5.86
C PHE A 81 -20.81 -4.68 5.91
N ALA A 82 -20.24 -5.00 7.05
CA ALA A 82 -19.35 -6.15 7.24
C ALA A 82 -19.49 -6.77 8.65
N PRO A 83 -20.70 -7.23 9.06
CA PRO A 83 -21.01 -7.62 10.42
C PRO A 83 -20.23 -8.85 10.95
N LYS A 84 -19.43 -9.47 10.10
CA LYS A 84 -18.52 -10.58 10.50
C LYS A 84 -17.09 -10.10 10.77
N ALA A 85 -16.77 -8.86 10.39
CA ALA A 85 -15.48 -8.28 10.70
C ALA A 85 -15.45 -7.82 12.15
N ASP A 86 -14.31 -8.04 12.80
CA ASP A 86 -14.08 -7.67 14.18
C ASP A 86 -12.92 -6.68 14.28
N ILE A 87 -13.04 -5.72 15.21
CA ILE A 87 -11.97 -4.79 15.53
C ILE A 87 -11.20 -5.33 16.72
N GLN A 88 -9.92 -5.52 16.53
CA GLN A 88 -9.00 -5.97 17.57
C GLN A 88 -8.13 -4.81 18.03
N ALA A 89 -7.84 -4.74 19.32
CA ALA A 89 -6.82 -3.83 19.81
C ALA A 89 -5.46 -4.25 19.26
N GLU A 90 -4.73 -3.32 18.68
CA GLU A 90 -3.37 -3.55 18.19
C GLU A 90 -2.38 -3.07 19.26
N GLN A 91 -1.41 -3.91 19.58
CA GLN A 91 -0.27 -3.55 20.40
C GLN A 91 0.98 -3.65 19.55
N GLY A 92 1.75 -2.60 19.52
CA GLY A 92 2.97 -2.57 18.75
C GLY A 92 3.96 -1.57 19.30
N ASP A 93 5.16 -1.61 18.74
CA ASP A 93 6.26 -0.72 19.06
C ASP A 93 6.04 0.70 18.47
N LEU A 94 7.06 1.27 17.87
CA LEU A 94 6.99 2.59 17.26
C LEU A 94 6.02 2.60 16.04
N PHE A 95 5.08 3.56 16.06
CA PHE A 95 4.27 3.93 14.88
C PHE A 95 3.27 2.87 14.40
N HIS A 96 2.71 2.10 15.31
CA HIS A 96 1.59 1.18 15.02
C HIS A 96 0.23 1.88 15.13
N GLY A 97 -0.79 1.24 14.57
CA GLY A 97 -2.18 1.58 14.82
C GLY A 97 -2.60 1.24 16.25
N GLU A 98 -3.73 1.78 16.68
CA GLU A 98 -4.35 1.38 17.95
C GLU A 98 -5.28 0.18 17.79
N TYR A 99 -5.74 -0.03 16.54
CA TYR A 99 -6.69 -1.08 16.23
C TYR A 99 -6.32 -1.79 14.92
N ARG A 100 -6.86 -2.98 14.75
CA ARG A 100 -6.72 -3.81 13.56
C ARG A 100 -8.08 -4.35 13.13
N VAL A 101 -8.33 -4.34 11.83
CA VAL A 101 -9.46 -5.00 11.19
C VAL A 101 -8.95 -5.85 10.03
N PHE A 102 -9.74 -6.84 9.62
CA PHE A 102 -9.39 -7.67 8.47
C PHE A 102 -10.36 -7.43 7.33
N ASP A 103 -9.84 -7.32 6.12
CA ASP A 103 -10.63 -7.23 4.91
C ASP A 103 -11.33 -8.57 4.58
N PRO A 104 -12.22 -8.63 3.59
CA PRO A 104 -12.89 -9.87 3.19
C PRO A 104 -11.98 -11.00 2.70
N ASN A 105 -10.71 -10.72 2.40
CA ASN A 105 -9.70 -11.72 2.04
C ASN A 105 -8.78 -12.10 3.22
N GLY A 106 -9.01 -11.52 4.40
CA GLY A 106 -8.20 -11.76 5.58
C GLY A 106 -6.93 -10.93 5.67
N LEU A 107 -6.77 -9.90 4.83
CA LEU A 107 -5.65 -8.96 4.94
C LEU A 107 -5.86 -8.04 6.14
N ALA A 108 -4.85 -7.95 6.99
CA ALA A 108 -4.83 -7.03 8.11
C ALA A 108 -4.74 -5.57 7.64
N ILE A 109 -5.53 -4.71 8.28
CA ILE A 109 -5.50 -3.26 8.11
C ILE A 109 -5.38 -2.64 9.49
N SER A 110 -4.26 -1.95 9.75
CA SER A 110 -4.07 -1.20 10.99
C SER A 110 -4.87 0.10 10.94
N LEU A 111 -5.47 0.50 12.06
CA LEU A 111 -6.24 1.75 12.16
C LEU A 111 -5.62 2.65 13.22
N SER A 112 -5.54 3.94 12.94
CA SER A 112 -5.04 4.93 13.89
C SER A 112 -5.89 6.20 13.91
N THR A 113 -6.24 6.65 15.12
CA THR A 113 -6.82 7.98 15.38
C THR A 113 -5.75 9.02 15.75
N LYS A 114 -4.49 8.63 15.77
CA LYS A 114 -3.34 9.43 16.22
C LYS A 114 -2.26 9.57 15.15
N HIS A 115 -2.66 9.54 13.87
CA HIS A 115 -1.72 9.68 12.74
C HIS A 115 -0.55 8.67 12.80
N PHE A 116 -0.77 7.49 13.34
CA PHE A 116 0.29 6.49 13.60
C PHE A 116 1.46 7.08 14.42
N ASN A 117 1.17 8.02 15.33
CA ASN A 117 2.15 8.77 16.14
C ASN A 117 3.22 9.53 15.32
N VAL A 118 2.93 9.85 14.08
CA VAL A 118 3.85 10.57 13.21
C VAL A 118 3.40 12.00 13.01
N PRO A 119 4.26 12.98 13.27
CA PRO A 119 3.93 14.38 13.01
C PRO A 119 3.56 14.60 11.55
N ALA A 120 2.47 15.30 11.30
CA ALA A 120 2.15 15.77 9.96
C ALA A 120 3.31 16.64 9.43
N GLY A 121 3.77 16.33 8.22
CA GLY A 121 4.85 17.04 7.57
C GLY A 121 4.43 17.51 6.19
N GLU A 122 5.24 18.37 5.58
CA GLU A 122 5.05 18.74 4.19
C GLU A 122 5.30 17.52 3.29
N ARG A 123 4.39 17.33 2.37
CA ARG A 123 4.43 16.25 1.40
C ARG A 123 5.29 16.66 0.21
N GLY A 124 6.44 16.02 0.07
CA GLY A 124 7.35 16.22 -1.06
C GLY A 124 7.24 15.10 -2.10
N LEU A 125 8.17 15.10 -3.05
CA LEU A 125 8.39 14.01 -4.01
C LEU A 125 9.87 13.58 -3.92
N PRO A 126 10.16 12.27 -4.01
CA PRO A 126 9.26 11.12 -4.21
C PRO A 126 8.26 10.92 -3.08
N ALA A 127 7.07 10.43 -3.41
CA ALA A 127 6.06 10.12 -2.40
C ALA A 127 5.23 8.89 -2.77
N ILE A 128 4.83 8.11 -1.77
CA ILE A 128 3.93 6.96 -1.98
C ILE A 128 2.57 7.48 -2.47
N ARG A 129 2.06 6.88 -3.54
CA ARG A 129 0.79 7.26 -4.18
C ARG A 129 -0.14 6.10 -4.43
N HIS A 130 0.34 4.87 -4.41
CA HIS A 130 -0.55 3.72 -4.40
C HIS A 130 0.00 2.57 -3.56
N VAL A 131 -0.93 1.75 -3.12
CA VAL A 131 -0.69 0.44 -2.51
C VAL A 131 -1.46 -0.58 -3.33
N ALA A 132 -0.82 -1.64 -3.77
CA ALA A 132 -1.46 -2.69 -4.54
C ALA A 132 -1.69 -3.93 -3.69
N LEU A 133 -2.88 -4.49 -3.80
CA LEU A 133 -3.29 -5.71 -3.11
C LEU A 133 -3.48 -6.83 -4.12
N SER A 134 -3.00 -8.01 -3.81
CA SER A 134 -3.39 -9.26 -4.47
C SER A 134 -4.53 -9.91 -3.70
N CYS A 135 -5.64 -10.17 -4.35
CA CYS A 135 -6.79 -10.79 -3.70
C CYS A 135 -7.62 -11.61 -4.71
N GLY A 136 -8.33 -12.62 -4.21
CA GLY A 136 -9.23 -13.45 -5.02
C GLY A 136 -10.64 -12.86 -5.16
N LYS A 137 -10.99 -11.84 -4.39
CA LYS A 137 -12.33 -11.24 -4.31
C LYS A 137 -12.25 -9.72 -4.36
N ASN A 138 -11.75 -9.18 -5.46
CA ASN A 138 -11.49 -7.75 -5.58
C ASN A 138 -12.74 -6.87 -5.46
N GLU A 139 -13.90 -7.34 -5.88
CA GLU A 139 -15.18 -6.60 -5.70
C GLU A 139 -15.58 -6.52 -4.23
N ASP A 140 -15.37 -7.59 -3.45
CA ASP A 140 -15.69 -7.58 -2.02
C ASP A 140 -14.75 -6.60 -1.27
N VAL A 141 -13.45 -6.58 -1.63
CA VAL A 141 -12.49 -5.63 -1.06
C VAL A 141 -12.80 -4.19 -1.49
N LEU A 142 -13.16 -3.96 -2.75
CA LEU A 142 -13.60 -2.64 -3.21
C LEU A 142 -14.81 -2.15 -2.41
N ASN A 143 -15.85 -2.97 -2.30
CA ASN A 143 -17.07 -2.62 -1.55
C ASN A 143 -16.77 -2.39 -0.07
N PHE A 144 -15.92 -3.21 0.54
CA PHE A 144 -15.48 -3.04 1.91
C PHE A 144 -14.77 -1.70 2.11
N THR A 145 -13.79 -1.37 1.28
CA THR A 145 -13.04 -0.12 1.41
C THR A 145 -13.91 1.12 1.16
N MET A 146 -14.86 1.04 0.23
CA MET A 146 -15.78 2.14 -0.06
C MET A 146 -16.80 2.34 1.07
N ASN A 147 -17.40 1.26 1.56
CA ASN A 147 -18.48 1.34 2.54
C ASN A 147 -17.97 1.58 3.97
N VAL A 148 -16.87 0.93 4.34
CA VAL A 148 -16.32 1.06 5.70
C VAL A 148 -15.46 2.31 5.85
N PHE A 149 -14.58 2.59 4.88
CA PHE A 149 -13.62 3.70 4.99
C PHE A 149 -14.01 4.94 4.17
N GLY A 150 -15.06 4.87 3.37
CA GLY A 150 -15.52 6.01 2.56
C GLY A 150 -14.64 6.30 1.34
N PHE A 151 -13.81 5.37 0.91
CA PHE A 151 -13.02 5.53 -0.30
C PHE A 151 -13.92 5.63 -1.53
N ARG A 152 -13.40 6.21 -2.60
CA ARG A 152 -14.15 6.43 -3.83
C ARG A 152 -13.55 5.64 -4.99
N GLU A 153 -14.41 5.03 -5.79
CA GLU A 153 -13.96 4.36 -7.01
C GLU A 153 -13.71 5.42 -8.12
N PRO A 154 -12.47 5.56 -8.62
CA PRO A 154 -12.16 6.44 -9.74
C PRO A 154 -12.91 6.05 -11.02
N SER A 155 -13.26 7.01 -11.88
CA SER A 155 -13.96 6.77 -13.15
C SER A 155 -13.19 5.83 -14.08
N THR A 156 -11.87 5.85 -13.97
CA THR A 156 -10.99 4.90 -14.69
C THR A 156 -11.24 3.46 -14.29
N SER A 157 -11.39 3.18 -12.98
CA SER A 157 -11.74 1.84 -12.49
C SER A 157 -13.09 1.39 -13.04
N ARG A 158 -14.10 2.27 -12.97
CA ARG A 158 -15.43 1.99 -13.55
C ARG A 158 -15.37 1.70 -15.04
N ARG A 159 -14.63 2.51 -15.81
CA ARG A 159 -14.43 2.29 -17.26
C ARG A 159 -13.71 0.99 -17.59
N ILE A 160 -12.71 0.60 -16.78
CA ILE A 160 -12.04 -0.71 -16.91
C ILE A 160 -13.03 -1.85 -16.69
N ARG A 161 -13.82 -1.77 -15.65
CA ARG A 161 -14.85 -2.76 -15.31
C ARG A 161 -15.91 -2.89 -16.42
N GLU A 162 -16.42 -1.76 -16.91
CA GLU A 162 -17.42 -1.72 -17.99
C GLU A 162 -16.91 -2.34 -19.30
N ARG A 163 -15.62 -2.19 -19.60
CA ARG A 163 -14.99 -2.78 -20.78
C ARG A 163 -14.70 -4.27 -20.64
N GLY A 164 -14.75 -4.82 -19.45
CA GLY A 164 -14.48 -6.23 -19.17
C GLY A 164 -13.05 -6.70 -19.48
N THR A 165 -12.10 -5.74 -19.66
CA THR A 165 -10.75 -6.02 -20.15
C THR A 165 -9.70 -6.22 -19.04
N ASN A 166 -10.03 -5.92 -17.81
CA ASN A 166 -9.13 -6.05 -16.68
C ASN A 166 -9.91 -6.32 -15.39
N ASN A 167 -9.40 -7.20 -14.56
CA ASN A 167 -9.99 -7.53 -13.27
C ASN A 167 -9.48 -6.64 -12.12
N THR A 168 -8.60 -5.68 -12.37
CA THR A 168 -8.15 -4.73 -11.36
C THR A 168 -9.25 -3.73 -11.03
N ARG A 169 -9.42 -3.42 -9.74
CA ARG A 169 -10.26 -2.35 -9.22
C ARG A 169 -9.40 -1.31 -8.54
N PHE A 170 -9.90 -0.11 -8.41
CA PHE A 170 -9.21 0.96 -7.69
C PHE A 170 -10.19 1.63 -6.73
N ALA A 171 -9.72 1.90 -5.53
CA ALA A 171 -10.36 2.79 -4.58
C ALA A 171 -9.35 3.89 -4.21
N ALA A 172 -9.82 5.10 -3.93
CA ALA A 172 -8.94 6.21 -3.57
C ALA A 172 -9.47 6.97 -2.36
N ASP A 173 -8.56 7.39 -1.51
CA ASP A 173 -8.83 8.21 -0.32
C ASP A 173 -8.69 9.71 -0.58
N GLY A 174 -8.46 10.12 -1.84
CA GLY A 174 -8.18 11.48 -2.26
C GLY A 174 -6.69 11.81 -2.37
N ALA A 175 -5.82 11.00 -1.80
CA ALA A 175 -4.38 11.19 -1.80
C ALA A 175 -3.62 9.97 -2.33
N THR A 176 -4.18 8.79 -2.14
CA THR A 176 -3.57 7.50 -2.45
C THR A 176 -4.58 6.58 -3.10
N ALA A 177 -4.13 5.83 -4.09
CA ALA A 177 -4.91 4.77 -4.73
C ALA A 177 -4.61 3.42 -4.08
N LEU A 178 -5.66 2.67 -3.77
CA LEU A 178 -5.60 1.26 -3.50
C LEU A 178 -5.86 0.52 -4.81
N ALA A 179 -4.86 -0.16 -5.36
CA ALA A 179 -4.99 -0.99 -6.55
C ALA A 179 -5.32 -2.43 -6.12
N ILE A 180 -6.54 -2.86 -6.35
CA ILE A 180 -7.08 -4.15 -5.91
C ILE A 180 -7.00 -5.12 -7.09
N LEU A 181 -5.94 -5.94 -7.10
CA LEU A 181 -5.61 -6.84 -8.19
C LEU A 181 -6.33 -8.18 -7.99
N ASN A 182 -7.12 -8.59 -8.97
CA ASN A 182 -7.72 -9.92 -8.95
C ASN A 182 -6.70 -10.94 -9.48
N TYR A 183 -5.90 -11.47 -8.59
CA TYR A 183 -5.09 -12.63 -8.87
C TYR A 183 -5.74 -13.87 -8.25
N PRO A 184 -5.71 -15.02 -8.93
CA PRO A 184 -6.14 -16.26 -8.30
C PRO A 184 -5.24 -16.51 -7.08
N VAL A 185 -5.81 -16.32 -5.90
CA VAL A 185 -5.18 -16.64 -4.62
C VAL A 185 -5.50 -18.11 -4.34
N ASP A 186 -5.00 -19.00 -5.17
CA ASP A 186 -5.23 -20.42 -4.99
C ASP A 186 -3.90 -21.16 -4.92
N SER A 187 -3.77 -21.96 -3.87
CA SER A 187 -2.68 -22.91 -3.64
C SER A 187 -2.55 -23.99 -4.74
N ASP A 188 -3.50 -24.04 -5.69
CA ASP A 188 -3.62 -25.10 -6.67
C ASP A 188 -3.09 -24.73 -8.07
N MET A 189 -2.48 -23.56 -8.23
CA MET A 189 -1.78 -23.26 -9.48
C MET A 189 -0.46 -24.02 -9.54
N GLU A 190 -0.39 -25.02 -10.41
CA GLU A 190 0.81 -25.87 -10.62
C GLU A 190 2.05 -25.08 -11.05
N ALA A 191 1.90 -23.93 -11.68
CA ALA A 191 2.98 -22.99 -11.96
C ALA A 191 2.44 -21.56 -12.17
N PRO A 192 3.12 -20.52 -11.62
CA PRO A 192 2.75 -19.15 -11.90
C PRO A 192 2.97 -18.80 -13.38
N PRO A 193 2.14 -17.92 -13.97
CA PRO A 193 2.42 -17.37 -15.28
C PRO A 193 3.81 -16.73 -15.34
N GLU A 194 4.45 -16.79 -16.52
CA GLU A 194 5.77 -16.19 -16.72
C GLU A 194 5.81 -14.72 -16.26
N GLY A 195 6.79 -14.40 -15.44
CA GLY A 195 6.95 -13.04 -14.87
C GLY A 195 6.18 -12.81 -13.56
N TRP A 196 5.54 -13.82 -12.99
CA TRP A 196 4.90 -13.73 -11.67
C TRP A 196 5.87 -14.18 -10.58
N THR A 197 5.97 -13.40 -9.52
CA THR A 197 6.70 -13.78 -8.30
C THR A 197 5.80 -14.60 -7.37
N SER A 198 6.38 -15.29 -6.39
CA SER A 198 5.61 -16.01 -5.36
C SER A 198 4.62 -15.13 -4.60
N ARG A 199 4.88 -13.83 -4.49
CA ARG A 199 3.99 -12.84 -3.86
C ARG A 199 2.69 -12.59 -4.63
N HIS A 200 2.66 -12.82 -5.94
CA HIS A 200 1.44 -12.68 -6.73
C HIS A 200 0.40 -13.77 -6.41
N HIS A 201 0.84 -14.91 -5.87
CA HIS A 201 -0.03 -16.04 -5.54
C HIS A 201 -0.59 -16.01 -4.14
N LYS A 202 -0.02 -15.18 -3.27
CA LYS A 202 -0.49 -15.00 -1.90
C LYS A 202 -1.36 -13.76 -1.83
N GLY A 203 -2.49 -13.85 -1.17
CA GLY A 203 -3.28 -12.67 -0.83
C GLY A 203 -2.44 -11.72 0.04
N GLY A 204 -2.68 -10.43 -0.05
CA GLY A 204 -1.99 -9.45 0.76
C GLY A 204 -1.48 -8.24 -0.02
N VAL A 205 -0.58 -7.46 0.58
CA VAL A 205 0.02 -6.32 -0.10
C VAL A 205 1.07 -6.83 -1.09
N ASN A 206 0.85 -6.49 -2.36
CA ASN A 206 1.69 -6.95 -3.47
C ASN A 206 2.88 -6.02 -3.70
N HIS A 207 2.63 -4.72 -3.79
CA HIS A 207 3.65 -3.70 -4.00
C HIS A 207 3.16 -2.32 -3.57
N MET A 208 4.07 -1.38 -3.47
CA MET A 208 3.78 0.04 -3.34
C MET A 208 4.23 0.79 -4.57
N GLY A 209 3.71 2.00 -4.77
CA GLY A 209 4.11 2.85 -5.89
C GLY A 209 4.43 4.26 -5.47
N PHE A 210 5.49 4.80 -6.04
CA PHE A 210 5.96 6.16 -5.82
C PHE A 210 5.70 7.05 -7.03
N LEU A 211 5.27 8.26 -6.74
CA LEU A 211 5.25 9.36 -7.68
C LEU A 211 6.57 10.13 -7.60
N VAL A 212 7.13 10.48 -8.76
CA VAL A 212 8.35 11.27 -8.88
C VAL A 212 8.14 12.44 -9.86
N ASN A 213 8.90 13.52 -9.72
CA ASN A 213 8.84 14.66 -10.65
C ASN A 213 9.56 14.40 -11.97
N ASP A 214 10.75 13.81 -11.86
CA ASP A 214 11.64 13.53 -12.98
C ASP A 214 12.03 12.06 -12.94
N ILE A 215 11.37 11.27 -13.75
CA ILE A 215 11.56 9.83 -13.76
C ILE A 215 12.94 9.44 -14.26
N GLN A 216 13.50 10.14 -15.25
CA GLN A 216 14.81 9.84 -15.79
C GLN A 216 15.93 10.18 -14.79
N GLY A 217 15.84 11.35 -14.16
CA GLY A 217 16.78 11.76 -13.11
C GLY A 217 16.66 10.92 -11.85
N PHE A 218 15.46 10.42 -11.53
CA PHE A 218 15.25 9.49 -10.44
C PHE A 218 15.91 8.14 -10.74
N MET A 219 15.64 7.57 -11.90
CA MET A 219 16.15 6.26 -12.32
C MET A 219 17.68 6.22 -12.40
N ALA A 220 18.31 7.33 -12.84
CA ALA A 220 19.77 7.42 -12.92
C ALA A 220 20.51 7.38 -11.57
N LYS A 221 19.78 7.52 -10.46
CA LYS A 221 20.33 7.45 -9.09
C LYS A 221 20.14 6.08 -8.42
N LEU A 222 19.41 5.18 -9.07
CA LEU A 222 19.16 3.85 -8.52
C LEU A 222 20.32 2.90 -8.83
N PRO A 223 20.49 1.85 -8.02
CA PRO A 223 21.52 0.83 -8.29
C PRO A 223 21.33 0.16 -9.66
N ASP A 224 22.44 -0.16 -10.32
CA ASP A 224 22.42 -0.89 -11.57
C ASP A 224 21.69 -2.23 -11.43
N GLY A 225 20.82 -2.53 -12.40
CA GLY A 225 20.05 -3.77 -12.43
C GLY A 225 18.81 -3.80 -11.52
N SER A 226 18.59 -2.77 -10.67
CA SER A 226 17.40 -2.71 -9.81
C SER A 226 16.12 -2.27 -10.55
N VAL A 227 16.24 -1.89 -11.81
CA VAL A 227 15.19 -1.23 -12.57
C VAL A 227 14.72 -2.06 -13.75
N THR A 228 13.40 -2.22 -13.87
CA THR A 228 12.75 -2.87 -15.01
C THR A 228 11.70 -1.93 -15.63
N LYS A 229 11.76 -1.76 -16.94
CA LYS A 229 10.72 -1.03 -17.66
C LYS A 229 9.43 -1.84 -17.71
N ARG A 230 8.33 -1.26 -17.30
CA ARG A 230 7.02 -1.90 -17.39
C ARG A 230 6.46 -1.83 -18.81
N PRO A 231 5.65 -2.80 -19.22
CA PRO A 231 4.95 -2.74 -20.50
C PRO A 231 4.09 -1.46 -20.60
N ALA A 232 4.10 -0.80 -21.75
CA ALA A 232 3.41 0.46 -22.02
C ALA A 232 1.87 0.44 -21.80
N VAL A 233 1.30 -0.74 -21.64
CA VAL A 233 -0.15 -0.94 -21.41
C VAL A 233 -0.61 -0.65 -19.97
N ARG A 234 0.31 -0.32 -19.06
CA ARG A 234 -0.02 -0.02 -17.66
C ARG A 234 0.19 1.46 -17.38
N PRO A 235 -0.88 2.29 -17.44
CA PRO A 235 -0.76 3.74 -17.40
C PRO A 235 -0.29 4.31 -16.06
N MET A 236 -0.39 3.54 -14.98
CA MET A 236 -0.02 3.99 -13.63
C MET A 236 1.41 3.62 -13.22
N THR A 237 2.15 2.93 -14.09
CA THR A 237 3.50 2.46 -13.77
C THR A 237 4.35 2.45 -15.01
N GLU A 238 5.37 3.29 -15.04
CA GLU A 238 6.31 3.36 -16.15
C GLU A 238 7.50 2.42 -15.92
N PHE A 239 7.98 2.33 -14.70
CA PHE A 239 9.09 1.48 -14.30
C PHE A 239 8.78 0.77 -12.99
N ARG A 240 9.48 -0.32 -12.77
CA ARG A 240 9.51 -1.05 -11.51
C ARG A 240 10.93 -1.11 -10.97
N VAL A 241 11.06 -0.87 -9.70
CA VAL A 241 12.30 -1.01 -8.93
C VAL A 241 12.10 -2.16 -7.94
N VAL A 242 13.16 -2.88 -7.64
CA VAL A 242 13.19 -3.81 -6.50
C VAL A 242 14.12 -3.27 -5.43
N ASP A 243 13.70 -3.37 -4.19
CA ASP A 243 14.54 -3.04 -3.05
C ASP A 243 15.50 -4.20 -2.71
N PRO A 244 16.41 -4.05 -1.73
CA PRO A 244 17.38 -5.10 -1.38
C PRO A 244 16.81 -6.43 -0.88
N GLU A 245 15.50 -6.51 -0.64
CA GLU A 245 14.79 -7.73 -0.22
C GLU A 245 13.68 -8.11 -1.21
N ASP A 246 13.84 -7.71 -2.49
CA ASP A 246 12.95 -8.02 -3.60
C ASP A 246 11.50 -7.51 -3.44
N ASN A 247 11.27 -6.46 -2.63
CA ASN A 247 9.99 -5.78 -2.64
C ASN A 247 9.85 -4.97 -3.92
N GLU A 248 8.75 -5.16 -4.61
CA GLU A 248 8.46 -4.45 -5.85
C GLU A 248 7.96 -3.03 -5.55
N ILE A 249 8.49 -2.06 -6.26
CA ILE A 249 8.15 -0.64 -6.16
C ILE A 249 7.86 -0.11 -7.55
N ASP A 250 6.61 0.27 -7.79
CA ASP A 250 6.21 0.89 -9.05
C ASP A 250 6.56 2.38 -9.03
N ILE A 251 7.16 2.88 -10.11
CA ILE A 251 7.54 4.28 -10.27
C ILE A 251 6.76 4.90 -11.42
N SER A 252 6.17 6.05 -11.16
CA SER A 252 5.41 6.81 -12.15
C SER A 252 5.72 8.30 -12.07
N GLN A 253 5.55 8.98 -13.19
CA GLN A 253 5.61 10.42 -13.27
C GLN A 253 4.19 10.94 -13.49
N HIS A 254 3.60 11.48 -12.46
CA HIS A 254 2.30 12.14 -12.24
C HIS A 254 1.08 11.69 -13.06
N LYS A 255 1.13 11.56 -14.36
CA LYS A 255 -0.06 11.36 -15.21
C LYS A 255 -0.88 10.09 -14.96
N GLY A 256 -0.29 9.06 -14.38
CA GLY A 256 -1.01 7.82 -14.07
C GLY A 256 -1.95 7.95 -12.86
N TYR A 257 -1.70 8.93 -12.00
CA TYR A 257 -2.47 9.19 -10.77
C TYR A 257 -3.39 10.40 -10.88
N GLU A 258 -3.21 11.26 -11.87
CA GLU A 258 -4.10 12.36 -12.23
C GLU A 258 -5.38 11.87 -12.90
N ILE A 259 -5.84 10.70 -12.52
CA ILE A 259 -7.02 10.14 -13.12
C ILE A 259 -8.19 10.68 -12.35
N ASP A 260 -8.54 11.97 -12.64
CA ASP A 260 -9.90 12.26 -12.59
C ASP A 260 -10.55 13.05 -11.49
N ASP A 261 -11.33 13.98 -11.99
CA ASP A 261 -12.73 14.21 -11.68
C ASP A 261 -13.08 14.24 -10.18
N GLY A 262 -12.31 14.90 -9.36
CA GLY A 262 -12.68 15.19 -7.97
C GLY A 262 -12.58 13.99 -7.01
N VAL A 263 -11.94 12.90 -7.42
CA VAL A 263 -11.57 11.80 -6.51
C VAL A 263 -10.27 12.11 -5.79
N TRP A 264 -9.43 12.92 -6.41
CA TRP A 264 -8.15 13.36 -5.86
C TRP A 264 -8.28 14.74 -5.24
N GLU A 265 -7.75 14.91 -4.07
CA GLU A 265 -7.52 16.24 -3.54
C GLU A 265 -6.33 16.84 -4.29
N HIS A 266 -6.49 18.08 -4.71
CA HIS A 266 -5.38 18.85 -5.21
C HIS A 266 -4.38 19.02 -4.06
N ALA A 267 -3.23 18.36 -4.17
CA ALA A 267 -2.13 18.47 -3.23
C ALA A 267 -1.44 19.81 -3.39
#